data_1b7d4e847e9610edfdfde3a92f8cbda5
#
_entry.id   1b7d4e847e9610edfdfde3a92f8cbda5
#
_cell.length_a   1.000
_cell.length_b   1.000
_cell.length_c   1.000
_cell.angle_alpha   90.00
_cell.angle_beta   90.00
_cell.angle_gamma   90.00
#
_symmetry.space_group_name_H-M   'P 1'
#
loop_
_entity.id
_entity.type
_entity.pdbx_description
1 polymer ?
#
loop_
_entity_poly.entity_id
_entity_poly.type
_entity_poly.pdbx_seq_one_letter_code
_entity_poly.pdbx_strand_id
1 'polypeptide(L)'
;MRSRTHLIAGTLATLEISILCGLTINPLTIPVAMVCSVMSDIDEANSNVLNKFISKDTTKNIHSLLLFLFAIVSFYMYFKTGLNLYIATIFALAMTLLVSRWLTSNLVRSLVISAVFFLIGASMYLHDFNMGYTLFTLMIATYPLLKHRGTSHSLLALLLIFIVFTSIERGGGPSGLAYPALIAYSSHLVLDMATKRGVPLFLPFSEK
;
A
#
# COMPACT_ATOMS: atom_id res chain seq x y z
N MET A 1 8.03 -7.89 -12.57
CA MET A 1 7.07 -8.47 -13.58
C MET A 1 5.86 -7.55 -13.67
N ARG A 2 4.90 -7.80 -14.59
CA ARG A 2 3.64 -7.00 -14.61
C ARG A 2 2.68 -7.57 -13.57
N SER A 3 1.96 -6.72 -12.82
CA SER A 3 0.97 -7.15 -11.81
C SER A 3 -0.06 -8.16 -12.32
N ARG A 4 -0.37 -8.14 -13.63
CA ARG A 4 -1.23 -9.16 -14.28
C ARG A 4 -0.64 -10.56 -14.22
N THR A 5 0.69 -10.69 -14.38
CA THR A 5 1.37 -12.00 -14.31
C THR A 5 1.31 -12.55 -12.89
N HIS A 6 1.55 -11.70 -11.88
CA HIS A 6 1.43 -12.08 -10.47
C HIS A 6 0.01 -12.51 -10.12
N LEU A 7 -1.00 -11.76 -10.59
CA LEU A 7 -2.41 -12.08 -10.37
C LEU A 7 -2.77 -13.46 -10.94
N ILE A 8 -2.43 -13.73 -12.20
CA ILE A 8 -2.78 -14.99 -12.85
C ILE A 8 -1.99 -16.15 -12.23
N ALA A 9 -0.68 -16.03 -12.12
CA ALA A 9 0.18 -17.08 -11.58
C ALA A 9 -0.14 -17.38 -10.12
N GLY A 10 -0.35 -16.33 -9.28
CA GLY A 10 -0.70 -16.51 -7.89
C GLY A 10 -2.05 -17.17 -7.68
N THR A 11 -3.06 -16.79 -8.47
CA THR A 11 -4.37 -17.42 -8.39
C THR A 11 -4.32 -18.89 -8.82
N LEU A 12 -3.63 -19.20 -9.93
CA LEU A 12 -3.49 -20.57 -10.41
C LEU A 12 -2.69 -21.43 -9.43
N ALA A 13 -1.55 -20.94 -8.94
CA ALA A 13 -0.74 -21.65 -7.94
C ALA A 13 -1.53 -21.92 -6.66
N THR A 14 -2.36 -20.96 -6.22
CA THR A 14 -3.21 -21.14 -5.04
C THR A 14 -4.22 -22.26 -5.26
N LEU A 15 -4.91 -22.29 -6.39
CA LEU A 15 -5.89 -23.34 -6.69
C LEU A 15 -5.21 -24.71 -6.80
N GLU A 16 -4.11 -24.80 -7.56
CA GLU A 16 -3.37 -26.04 -7.77
C GLU A 16 -2.85 -26.63 -6.44
N ILE A 17 -2.14 -25.82 -5.66
CA ILE A 17 -1.61 -26.28 -4.36
C ILE A 17 -2.74 -26.59 -3.38
N SER A 18 -3.85 -25.83 -3.37
CA SER A 18 -5.00 -26.14 -2.51
C SER A 18 -5.61 -27.50 -2.86
N ILE A 19 -5.75 -27.83 -4.13
CA ILE A 19 -6.25 -29.13 -4.58
C ILE A 19 -5.28 -30.25 -4.19
N LEU A 20 -3.98 -30.08 -4.47
CA LEU A 20 -2.96 -31.09 -4.18
C LEU A 20 -2.81 -31.37 -2.68
N CYS A 21 -2.96 -30.35 -1.84
CA CYS A 21 -2.85 -30.47 -0.38
C CYS A 21 -4.18 -30.78 0.31
N GLY A 22 -5.28 -30.93 -0.42
CA GLY A 22 -6.60 -31.21 0.16
C GLY A 22 -7.13 -30.04 1.01
N LEU A 23 -6.73 -28.80 0.73
CA LEU A 23 -7.22 -27.63 1.43
C LEU A 23 -8.66 -27.31 1.02
N THR A 24 -9.43 -26.77 1.95
CA THR A 24 -10.81 -26.35 1.65
C THR A 24 -10.83 -25.18 0.68
N ILE A 25 -11.49 -25.37 -0.45
CA ILE A 25 -11.73 -24.32 -1.44
C ILE A 25 -13.15 -23.80 -1.24
N ASN A 26 -13.28 -22.54 -0.87
CA ASN A 26 -14.56 -21.85 -0.72
C ASN A 26 -14.67 -20.72 -1.78
N PRO A 27 -15.87 -20.13 -1.98
CA PRO A 27 -16.06 -19.08 -2.97
C PRO A 27 -15.14 -17.86 -2.81
N LEU A 28 -14.60 -17.63 -1.60
CA LEU A 28 -13.69 -16.51 -1.32
C LEU A 28 -12.22 -16.84 -1.58
N THR A 29 -11.87 -18.10 -1.80
CA THR A 29 -10.49 -18.53 -2.09
C THR A 29 -9.93 -17.78 -3.31
N ILE A 30 -10.71 -17.67 -4.39
CA ILE A 30 -10.26 -16.98 -5.61
C ILE A 30 -10.08 -15.47 -5.38
N PRO A 31 -11.07 -14.70 -4.86
CA PRO A 31 -10.87 -13.28 -4.57
C PRO A 31 -9.68 -13.03 -3.63
N VAL A 32 -9.52 -13.83 -2.58
CA VAL A 32 -8.39 -13.71 -1.65
C VAL A 32 -7.06 -13.96 -2.36
N ALA A 33 -6.98 -15.03 -3.16
CA ALA A 33 -5.77 -15.32 -3.95
C ALA A 33 -5.44 -14.16 -4.92
N MET A 34 -6.43 -13.61 -5.61
CA MET A 34 -6.26 -12.47 -6.51
C MET A 34 -5.72 -11.23 -5.78
N VAL A 35 -6.27 -10.90 -4.62
CA VAL A 35 -5.84 -9.74 -3.83
C VAL A 35 -4.43 -9.96 -3.27
N CYS A 36 -4.17 -11.09 -2.62
CA CYS A 36 -2.89 -11.37 -1.98
C CYS A 36 -1.75 -11.52 -2.99
N SER A 37 -2.02 -12.02 -4.21
CA SER A 37 -1.01 -12.15 -5.26
C SER A 37 -0.50 -10.82 -5.84
N VAL A 38 -1.22 -9.71 -5.63
CA VAL A 38 -0.82 -8.37 -6.14
C VAL A 38 -0.66 -7.34 -5.04
N MET A 39 -0.91 -7.74 -3.79
CA MET A 39 -0.95 -6.80 -2.66
C MET A 39 0.41 -6.15 -2.39
N SER A 40 1.51 -6.88 -2.54
CA SER A 40 2.86 -6.32 -2.40
C SER A 40 3.17 -5.22 -3.42
N ASP A 41 2.58 -5.27 -4.63
CA ASP A 41 2.74 -4.24 -5.66
C ASP A 41 2.10 -2.88 -5.28
N ILE A 42 1.36 -2.81 -4.19
CA ILE A 42 0.79 -1.54 -3.67
C ILE A 42 1.91 -0.59 -3.19
N ASP A 43 3.09 -1.10 -2.85
CA ASP A 43 4.25 -0.30 -2.49
C ASP A 43 4.89 0.44 -3.68
N GLU A 44 4.52 0.08 -4.92
CA GLU A 44 4.99 0.77 -6.11
C GLU A 44 4.07 1.94 -6.48
N ALA A 45 4.56 3.17 -6.35
CA ALA A 45 3.79 4.39 -6.63
C ALA A 45 3.21 4.47 -8.06
N ASN A 46 3.79 3.77 -9.02
CA ASN A 46 3.33 3.68 -10.40
C ASN A 46 2.56 2.40 -10.72
N SER A 47 2.21 1.59 -9.71
CA SER A 47 1.53 0.32 -9.95
C SER A 47 0.14 0.53 -10.55
N ASN A 48 -0.28 -0.44 -11.37
CA ASN A 48 -1.64 -0.46 -11.91
C ASN A 48 -2.69 -0.65 -10.82
N VAL A 49 -2.31 -1.23 -9.68
CA VAL A 49 -3.17 -1.42 -8.52
C VAL A 49 -3.54 -0.06 -7.94
N LEU A 50 -2.55 0.79 -7.62
CA LEU A 50 -2.79 2.14 -7.12
C LEU A 50 -3.56 3.02 -8.11
N ASN A 51 -3.33 2.86 -9.42
CA ASN A 51 -4.04 3.62 -10.45
C ASN A 51 -5.55 3.35 -10.47
N LYS A 52 -6.01 2.20 -9.97
CA LYS A 52 -7.44 1.90 -9.83
C LYS A 52 -8.08 2.60 -8.63
N PHE A 53 -7.31 2.89 -7.58
CA PHE A 53 -7.81 3.63 -6.41
C PHE A 53 -7.85 5.14 -6.67
N ILE A 54 -6.75 5.71 -7.16
CA ILE A 54 -6.65 7.14 -7.48
C ILE A 54 -5.87 7.31 -8.79
N SER A 55 -6.48 8.01 -9.76
CA SER A 55 -5.82 8.27 -11.04
C SER A 55 -4.59 9.19 -10.87
N LYS A 56 -3.64 9.11 -11.80
CA LYS A 56 -2.49 10.01 -11.81
C LYS A 56 -2.88 11.48 -11.97
N ASP A 57 -3.92 11.75 -12.76
CA ASP A 57 -4.38 13.10 -13.02
C ASP A 57 -5.07 13.69 -11.78
N THR A 58 -5.93 12.92 -11.11
CA THR A 58 -6.50 13.31 -9.82
C THR A 58 -5.40 13.61 -8.79
N THR A 59 -4.37 12.78 -8.74
CA THR A 59 -3.22 12.99 -7.83
C THR A 59 -2.46 14.28 -8.15
N LYS A 60 -2.23 14.58 -9.43
CA LYS A 60 -1.58 15.84 -9.86
C LYS A 60 -2.43 17.06 -9.46
N ASN A 61 -3.75 16.97 -9.62
CA ASN A 61 -4.65 18.06 -9.23
C ASN A 61 -4.62 18.29 -7.70
N ILE A 62 -4.68 17.23 -6.90
CA ILE A 62 -4.54 17.32 -5.44
C ILE A 62 -3.18 17.92 -5.06
N HIS A 63 -2.10 17.45 -5.67
CA HIS A 63 -0.76 17.96 -5.43
C HIS A 63 -0.66 19.44 -5.76
N SER A 64 -1.17 19.89 -6.93
CA SER A 64 -1.17 21.29 -7.34
C SER A 64 -2.01 22.16 -6.39
N LEU A 65 -3.17 21.66 -5.95
CA LEU A 65 -4.00 22.35 -4.97
C LEU A 65 -3.28 22.51 -3.62
N LEU A 66 -2.61 21.47 -3.14
CA LEU A 66 -1.83 21.54 -1.89
C LEU A 66 -0.69 22.55 -1.97
N LEU A 67 0.04 22.58 -3.09
CA LEU A 67 1.10 23.57 -3.29
C LEU A 67 0.54 24.99 -3.39
N PHE A 68 -0.60 25.18 -4.04
CA PHE A 68 -1.27 26.48 -4.12
C PHE A 68 -1.73 26.98 -2.74
N LEU A 69 -2.38 26.11 -1.94
CA LEU A 69 -2.76 26.44 -0.59
C LEU A 69 -1.53 26.75 0.30
N PHE A 70 -0.46 25.96 0.15
CA PHE A 70 0.78 26.22 0.87
C PHE A 70 1.39 27.58 0.49
N ALA A 71 1.37 27.95 -0.79
CA ALA A 71 1.83 29.27 -1.23
C ALA A 71 1.02 30.42 -0.60
N ILE A 72 -0.31 30.30 -0.56
CA ILE A 72 -1.19 31.29 0.08
C ILE A 72 -0.88 31.42 1.56
N VAL A 73 -0.78 30.31 2.27
CA VAL A 73 -0.48 30.30 3.72
C VAL A 73 0.89 30.89 3.99
N SER A 74 1.91 30.52 3.20
CA SER A 74 3.27 31.06 3.32
C SER A 74 3.30 32.55 3.08
N PHE A 75 2.61 33.03 2.02
CA PHE A 75 2.47 34.45 1.73
C PHE A 75 1.83 35.21 2.90
N TYR A 76 0.70 34.70 3.41
CA TYR A 76 0.00 35.30 4.54
C TYR A 76 0.87 35.38 5.79
N MET A 77 1.60 34.31 6.10
CA MET A 77 2.50 34.26 7.27
C MET A 77 3.63 35.29 7.14
N TYR A 78 4.31 35.37 6.00
CA TYR A 78 5.37 36.36 5.80
C TYR A 78 4.84 37.78 5.75
N PHE A 79 3.66 38.02 5.16
CA PHE A 79 3.02 39.34 5.15
C PHE A 79 2.68 39.82 6.57
N LYS A 80 2.19 38.91 7.44
CA LYS A 80 1.92 39.24 8.85
C LYS A 80 3.16 39.63 9.66
N THR A 81 4.36 39.22 9.26
CA THR A 81 5.62 39.61 9.93
C THR A 81 6.04 41.07 9.62
N GLY A 82 5.24 41.82 8.86
CA GLY A 82 5.56 43.19 8.46
C GLY A 82 6.50 43.31 7.28
N LEU A 83 6.77 42.22 6.56
CA LEU A 83 7.57 42.24 5.34
C LEU A 83 6.84 42.99 4.24
N ASN A 84 7.62 43.67 3.41
CA ASN A 84 7.12 44.27 2.17
C ASN A 84 6.49 43.21 1.26
N LEU A 85 5.40 43.57 0.56
CA LEU A 85 4.65 42.70 -0.33
C LEU A 85 5.55 41.89 -1.28
N TYR A 86 6.53 42.55 -1.91
CA TYR A 86 7.47 41.90 -2.86
C TYR A 86 8.36 40.86 -2.16
N ILE A 87 8.85 41.20 -0.96
CA ILE A 87 9.69 40.29 -0.17
C ILE A 87 8.85 39.10 0.31
N ALA A 88 7.64 39.32 0.80
CA ALA A 88 6.72 38.25 1.22
C ALA A 88 6.41 37.30 0.06
N THR A 89 6.19 37.85 -1.16
CA THR A 89 5.95 37.03 -2.36
C THR A 89 7.16 36.19 -2.73
N ILE A 90 8.37 36.77 -2.73
CA ILE A 90 9.61 36.04 -3.04
C ILE A 90 9.83 34.89 -2.04
N PHE A 91 9.68 35.14 -0.73
CA PHE A 91 9.81 34.09 0.28
C PHE A 91 8.75 33.00 0.13
N ALA A 92 7.49 33.36 -0.13
CA ALA A 92 6.41 32.40 -0.34
C ALA A 92 6.69 31.50 -1.57
N LEU A 93 7.15 32.07 -2.67
CA LEU A 93 7.52 31.33 -3.88
C LEU A 93 8.74 30.44 -3.63
N ALA A 94 9.78 30.94 -2.97
CA ALA A 94 10.97 30.14 -2.64
C ALA A 94 10.62 28.95 -1.75
N MET A 95 9.80 29.15 -0.71
CA MET A 95 9.34 28.08 0.17
C MET A 95 8.45 27.08 -0.57
N THR A 96 7.57 27.54 -1.45
CA THR A 96 6.73 26.63 -2.27
C THR A 96 7.60 25.78 -3.20
N LEU A 97 8.62 26.34 -3.83
CA LEU A 97 9.57 25.61 -4.67
C LEU A 97 10.39 24.59 -3.86
N LEU A 98 10.81 24.94 -2.65
CA LEU A 98 11.48 23.98 -1.76
C LEU A 98 10.57 22.82 -1.38
N VAL A 99 9.35 23.11 -0.96
CA VAL A 99 8.37 22.09 -0.57
C VAL A 99 7.99 21.21 -1.76
N SER A 100 7.87 21.76 -2.96
CA SER A 100 7.51 20.99 -4.16
C SER A 100 8.53 19.90 -4.52
N ARG A 101 9.79 20.06 -4.12
CA ARG A 101 10.83 19.02 -4.29
C ARG A 101 10.62 17.82 -3.38
N TRP A 102 10.07 18.03 -2.20
CA TRP A 102 9.79 16.98 -1.22
C TRP A 102 8.40 16.40 -1.40
N LEU A 103 7.40 17.26 -1.59
CA LEU A 103 6.01 16.87 -1.79
C LEU A 103 5.78 16.49 -3.25
N THR A 104 6.26 15.32 -3.66
CA THR A 104 6.02 14.81 -5.02
C THR A 104 4.58 14.30 -5.17
N SER A 105 4.05 14.31 -6.40
CA SER A 105 2.71 13.75 -6.68
C SER A 105 2.60 12.27 -6.29
N ASN A 106 3.68 11.50 -6.39
CA ASN A 106 3.70 10.10 -5.95
C ASN A 106 3.59 9.98 -4.43
N LEU A 107 4.29 10.84 -3.68
CA LEU A 107 4.19 10.88 -2.21
C LEU A 107 2.77 11.28 -1.78
N VAL A 108 2.19 12.32 -2.40
CA VAL A 108 0.80 12.73 -2.12
C VAL A 108 -0.15 11.57 -2.34
N ARG A 109 0.01 10.83 -3.43
CA ARG A 109 -0.81 9.66 -3.74
C ARG A 109 -0.70 8.57 -2.68
N SER A 110 0.53 8.21 -2.30
CA SER A 110 0.77 7.23 -1.24
C SER A 110 0.15 7.67 0.07
N LEU A 111 0.32 8.93 0.47
CA LEU A 111 -0.24 9.48 1.70
C LEU A 111 -1.78 9.46 1.71
N VAL A 112 -2.42 9.87 0.59
CA VAL A 112 -3.89 9.87 0.50
C VAL A 112 -4.44 8.45 0.61
N ILE A 113 -3.87 7.49 -0.11
CA ILE A 113 -4.31 6.09 -0.05
C ILE A 113 -4.09 5.52 1.36
N SER A 114 -2.91 5.76 1.94
CA SER A 114 -2.60 5.31 3.30
C SER A 114 -3.56 5.91 4.33
N ALA A 115 -3.86 7.21 4.23
CA ALA A 115 -4.79 7.89 5.13
C ALA A 115 -6.21 7.31 5.03
N VAL A 116 -6.70 7.06 3.81
CA VAL A 116 -8.03 6.47 3.59
C VAL A 116 -8.12 5.08 4.23
N PHE A 117 -7.16 4.18 3.95
CA PHE A 117 -7.18 2.84 4.55
C PHE A 117 -6.93 2.87 6.06
N PHE A 118 -6.11 3.79 6.55
CA PHE A 118 -5.92 3.98 7.99
C PHE A 118 -7.22 4.41 8.68
N LEU A 119 -7.95 5.37 8.11
CA LEU A 119 -9.25 5.83 8.65
C LEU A 119 -10.30 4.71 8.63
N ILE A 120 -10.34 3.90 7.56
CA ILE A 120 -11.21 2.73 7.49
C ILE A 120 -10.84 1.73 8.59
N GLY A 121 -9.56 1.37 8.73
CA GLY A 121 -9.09 0.44 9.77
C GLY A 121 -9.34 0.96 11.18
N ALA A 122 -9.11 2.25 11.43
CA ALA A 122 -9.41 2.88 12.71
C ALA A 122 -10.92 2.86 13.01
N SER A 123 -11.77 3.15 12.02
CA SER A 123 -13.22 3.04 12.16
C SER A 123 -13.65 1.60 12.48
N MET A 124 -13.09 0.61 11.77
CA MET A 124 -13.37 -0.81 12.04
C MET A 124 -12.99 -1.18 13.48
N TYR A 125 -11.83 -0.73 13.95
CA TYR A 125 -11.40 -0.95 15.34
C TYR A 125 -12.34 -0.33 16.35
N LEU A 126 -12.79 0.92 16.13
CA LEU A 126 -13.69 1.64 17.04
C LEU A 126 -15.11 1.04 17.07
N HIS A 127 -15.51 0.32 16.03
CA HIS A 127 -16.82 -0.35 15.96
C HIS A 127 -16.74 -1.85 16.24
N ASP A 128 -15.68 -2.31 16.92
CA ASP A 128 -15.49 -3.70 17.35
C ASP A 128 -15.61 -4.72 16.20
N PHE A 129 -15.20 -4.34 14.99
CA PHE A 129 -15.11 -5.28 13.87
C PHE A 129 -14.07 -6.36 14.17
N ASN A 130 -14.21 -7.51 13.51
CA ASN A 130 -13.23 -8.59 13.58
C ASN A 130 -11.81 -8.04 13.39
N MET A 131 -10.94 -8.28 14.39
CA MET A 131 -9.57 -7.76 14.45
C MET A 131 -8.74 -8.12 13.20
N GLY A 132 -9.00 -9.27 12.60
CA GLY A 132 -8.31 -9.68 11.37
C GLY A 132 -8.57 -8.73 10.19
N TYR A 133 -9.81 -8.29 9.99
CA TYR A 133 -10.13 -7.30 8.93
C TYR A 133 -9.52 -5.94 9.25
N THR A 134 -9.54 -5.53 10.51
CA THR A 134 -8.87 -4.30 10.97
C THR A 134 -7.37 -4.34 10.66
N LEU A 135 -6.69 -5.42 11.05
CA LEU A 135 -5.27 -5.62 10.76
C LEU A 135 -4.97 -5.65 9.25
N PHE A 136 -5.82 -6.31 8.47
CA PHE A 136 -5.70 -6.35 7.01
C PHE A 136 -5.74 -4.95 6.40
N THR A 137 -6.72 -4.14 6.82
CA THR A 137 -6.90 -2.78 6.33
C THR A 137 -5.73 -1.87 6.74
N LEU A 138 -5.27 -1.98 7.99
CA LEU A 138 -4.09 -1.25 8.47
C LEU A 138 -2.81 -1.69 7.74
N MET A 139 -2.66 -2.97 7.41
CA MET A 139 -1.55 -3.47 6.61
C MET A 139 -1.56 -2.87 5.19
N ILE A 140 -2.72 -2.79 4.53
CA ILE A 140 -2.87 -2.10 3.25
C ILE A 140 -2.51 -0.62 3.38
N ALA A 141 -2.88 0.04 4.49
CA ALA A 141 -2.54 1.44 4.74
C ALA A 141 -1.02 1.70 4.81
N THR A 142 -0.23 0.74 5.28
CA THR A 142 1.23 0.91 5.40
C THR A 142 1.97 0.70 4.06
N TYR A 143 1.49 -0.16 3.18
CA TYR A 143 2.20 -0.57 1.96
C TYR A 143 2.59 0.57 1.02
N PRO A 144 1.72 1.56 0.71
CA PRO A 144 2.10 2.68 -0.17
C PRO A 144 3.23 3.56 0.38
N LEU A 145 3.52 3.47 1.68
CA LEU A 145 4.58 4.22 2.36
C LEU A 145 5.92 3.45 2.39
N LEU A 146 5.89 2.14 2.11
CA LEU A 146 7.08 1.32 2.11
C LEU A 146 7.90 1.54 0.83
N LYS A 147 9.20 1.31 0.94
CA LYS A 147 10.08 1.28 -0.23
C LYS A 147 9.72 0.08 -1.10
N HIS A 148 9.54 0.30 -2.39
CA HIS A 148 9.28 -0.79 -3.34
C HIS A 148 10.34 -1.88 -3.26
N ARG A 149 9.89 -3.11 -3.19
CA ARG A 149 10.70 -4.30 -2.89
C ARG A 149 11.42 -4.20 -1.54
N GLY A 150 10.80 -3.54 -0.57
CA GLY A 150 11.24 -3.47 0.80
C GLY A 150 10.58 -4.56 1.67
N THR A 151 10.12 -4.15 2.84
CA THR A 151 9.50 -5.03 3.85
C THR A 151 8.25 -5.75 3.35
N SER A 152 7.50 -5.13 2.42
CA SER A 152 6.36 -5.75 1.71
C SER A 152 6.74 -6.99 0.90
N HIS A 153 8.01 -7.16 0.51
CA HIS A 153 8.53 -8.32 -0.22
C HIS A 153 9.44 -9.21 0.64
N SER A 154 9.18 -9.28 1.95
CA SER A 154 9.97 -10.05 2.90
C SER A 154 9.18 -11.20 3.54
N LEU A 155 9.88 -12.10 4.19
CA LEU A 155 9.27 -13.17 5.01
C LEU A 155 8.43 -12.59 6.16
N LEU A 156 8.75 -11.39 6.65
CA LEU A 156 7.94 -10.70 7.65
C LEU A 156 6.55 -10.37 7.11
N ALA A 157 6.44 -9.87 5.89
CA ALA A 157 5.14 -9.61 5.26
C ALA A 157 4.34 -10.90 5.06
N LEU A 158 5.01 -11.98 4.68
CA LEU A 158 4.40 -13.31 4.57
C LEU A 158 3.82 -13.79 5.91
N LEU A 159 4.58 -13.63 7.00
CA LEU A 159 4.12 -13.94 8.33
C LEU A 159 2.92 -13.08 8.75
N LEU A 160 2.96 -11.78 8.44
CA LEU A 160 1.85 -10.86 8.74
C LEU A 160 0.57 -11.25 7.98
N ILE A 161 0.67 -11.60 6.70
CA ILE A 161 -0.48 -12.12 5.93
C ILE A 161 -1.09 -13.34 6.60
N PHE A 162 -0.28 -14.30 7.01
CA PHE A 162 -0.76 -15.51 7.70
C PHE A 162 -1.46 -15.16 9.02
N ILE A 163 -0.86 -14.29 9.84
CA ILE A 163 -1.45 -13.82 11.11
C ILE A 163 -2.79 -13.13 10.86
N VAL A 164 -2.85 -12.24 9.88
CA VAL A 164 -4.07 -11.48 9.53
C VAL A 164 -5.20 -12.42 9.15
N PHE A 165 -4.97 -13.34 8.21
CA PHE A 165 -6.03 -14.25 7.75
C PHE A 165 -6.41 -15.29 8.82
N THR A 166 -5.45 -15.77 9.61
CA THR A 166 -5.76 -16.61 10.79
C THR A 166 -6.61 -15.83 11.82
N SER A 167 -6.36 -14.53 12.01
CA SER A 167 -7.15 -13.68 12.89
C SER A 167 -8.57 -13.44 12.35
N ILE A 168 -8.74 -13.34 11.03
CA ILE A 168 -10.06 -13.27 10.39
C ILE A 168 -10.85 -14.54 10.72
N GLU A 169 -10.26 -15.71 10.50
CA GLU A 169 -10.90 -16.99 10.75
C GLU A 169 -11.29 -17.17 12.24
N ARG A 170 -10.37 -16.88 13.16
CA ARG A 170 -10.61 -16.97 14.60
C ARG A 170 -11.66 -15.99 15.11
N GLY A 171 -11.79 -14.86 14.50
CA GLY A 171 -12.80 -13.84 14.83
C GLY A 171 -14.19 -14.10 14.22
N GLY A 172 -14.47 -15.32 13.75
CA GLY A 172 -15.76 -15.69 13.18
C GLY A 172 -15.93 -15.34 11.70
N GLY A 173 -14.85 -14.94 11.03
CA GLY A 173 -14.83 -14.78 9.57
C GLY A 173 -14.81 -16.13 8.82
N PRO A 174 -14.82 -16.11 7.48
CA PRO A 174 -14.80 -17.32 6.67
C PRO A 174 -13.54 -18.15 6.95
N SER A 175 -13.71 -19.45 7.17
CA SER A 175 -12.62 -20.38 7.41
C SER A 175 -11.94 -20.84 6.11
N GLY A 176 -10.69 -21.32 6.22
CA GLY A 176 -9.95 -21.89 5.10
C GLY A 176 -9.34 -20.86 4.15
N LEU A 177 -9.14 -19.60 4.58
CA LEU A 177 -8.56 -18.52 3.78
C LEU A 177 -7.08 -18.26 4.07
N ALA A 178 -6.58 -18.64 5.25
CA ALA A 178 -5.22 -18.31 5.67
C ALA A 178 -4.16 -18.96 4.77
N TYR A 179 -4.30 -20.24 4.43
CA TYR A 179 -3.38 -20.92 3.53
C TYR A 179 -3.48 -20.42 2.08
N PRO A 180 -4.65 -20.26 1.48
CA PRO A 180 -4.78 -19.60 0.16
C PRO A 180 -4.13 -18.22 0.10
N ALA A 181 -4.32 -17.37 1.11
CA ALA A 181 -3.67 -16.06 1.18
C ALA A 181 -2.15 -16.18 1.25
N LEU A 182 -1.64 -17.10 2.07
CA LEU A 182 -0.22 -17.38 2.21
C LEU A 182 0.39 -17.87 0.90
N ILE A 183 -0.24 -18.82 0.22
CA ILE A 183 0.23 -19.39 -1.06
C ILE A 183 0.26 -18.29 -2.13
N ALA A 184 -0.82 -17.52 -2.25
CA ALA A 184 -0.91 -16.43 -3.22
C ALA A 184 0.19 -15.38 -3.01
N TYR A 185 0.41 -14.96 -1.78
CA TYR A 185 1.46 -13.99 -1.46
C TYR A 185 2.85 -14.57 -1.68
N SER A 186 3.08 -15.82 -1.29
CA SER A 186 4.35 -16.53 -1.52
C SER A 186 4.68 -16.64 -2.99
N SER A 187 3.69 -16.93 -3.84
CA SER A 187 3.88 -17.01 -5.30
C SER A 187 4.38 -15.71 -5.90
N HIS A 188 3.89 -14.55 -5.39
CA HIS A 188 4.39 -13.23 -5.78
C HIS A 188 5.88 -13.09 -5.45
N LEU A 189 6.27 -13.41 -4.21
CA LEU A 189 7.67 -13.33 -3.78
C LEU A 189 8.57 -14.23 -4.61
N VAL A 190 8.16 -15.46 -4.87
CA VAL A 190 8.92 -16.43 -5.69
C VAL A 190 9.12 -15.91 -7.12
N LEU A 191 8.07 -15.37 -7.73
CA LEU A 191 8.17 -14.78 -9.07
C LEU A 191 9.11 -13.58 -9.11
N ASP A 192 9.11 -12.76 -8.07
CA ASP A 192 9.99 -11.60 -7.97
C ASP A 192 11.44 -11.98 -7.66
N MET A 193 11.66 -13.06 -6.91
CA MET A 193 13.00 -13.65 -6.73
C MET A 193 13.60 -14.11 -8.05
N ALA A 194 12.79 -14.64 -8.96
CA ALA A 194 13.23 -15.06 -10.30
C ALA A 194 13.58 -13.89 -11.23
N THR A 195 13.33 -12.63 -10.82
CA THR A 195 13.73 -11.45 -11.60
C THR A 195 15.18 -11.05 -11.31
N LYS A 196 15.82 -10.33 -12.27
CA LYS A 196 17.21 -9.85 -12.12
C LYS A 196 17.47 -9.02 -10.85
N ARG A 197 16.44 -8.34 -10.30
CA ARG A 197 16.56 -7.50 -9.11
C ARG A 197 16.46 -8.28 -7.81
N GLY A 198 15.81 -9.44 -7.83
CA GLY A 198 15.52 -10.20 -6.62
C GLY A 198 14.62 -9.45 -5.62
N VAL A 199 14.46 -10.02 -4.45
CA VAL A 199 13.74 -9.43 -3.31
C VAL A 199 14.52 -9.67 -2.01
N PRO A 200 14.54 -8.72 -1.06
CA PRO A 200 15.25 -8.87 0.20
C PRO A 200 14.38 -9.64 1.21
N LEU A 201 14.38 -10.97 1.12
CA LEU A 201 13.53 -11.83 1.94
C LEU A 201 13.69 -11.62 3.45
N PHE A 202 14.89 -11.28 3.89
CA PHE A 202 15.24 -11.19 5.31
C PHE A 202 15.11 -9.78 5.91
N LEU A 203 14.53 -8.80 5.17
CA LEU A 203 14.23 -7.52 5.79
C LEU A 203 13.20 -7.69 6.93
N PRO A 204 13.35 -6.90 8.03
CA PRO A 204 14.33 -5.82 8.27
C PRO A 204 15.68 -6.28 8.82
N PHE A 205 15.92 -7.57 8.98
CA PHE A 205 17.11 -8.12 9.65
C PHE A 205 18.36 -8.15 8.78
N SER A 206 18.21 -8.24 7.47
CA SER A 206 19.32 -8.23 6.51
C SER A 206 18.86 -7.65 5.17
N GLU A 207 19.72 -6.85 4.54
CA GLU A 207 19.47 -6.28 3.19
C GLU A 207 19.94 -7.22 2.06
N LYS A 208 20.51 -8.38 2.38
CA LYS A 208 21.04 -9.37 1.43
C LYS A 208 20.08 -10.54 1.23
#